data_bc7ed8198f95a3ea4d93169e3422174c
#
_entry.id   bc7ed8198f95a3ea4d93169e3422174c
#
_cell.length_a   1.000
_cell.length_b   1.000
_cell.length_c   1.000
_cell.angle_alpha   90.00
_cell.angle_beta   90.00
_cell.angle_gamma   90.00
#
_symmetry.space_group_name_H-M   'P 1'
#
loop_
_entity.id
_entity.type
_entity.pdbx_description
1 polymer ?
#
loop_
_entity_poly.entity_id
_entity_poly.type
_entity_poly.pdbx_seq_one_letter_code
_entity_poly.pdbx_strand_id
1 'polypeptide(L)'
;MINRYSRPEMAAIWSEENKYKAWLEVEILADEAWAELGEIPKEDVALIREKATFDIDRILEIEEETRHDVVAFTRAVSESLGEESKWVHYGLTSTDVVDTAYGYLYKQANDIIRRDLENFTTIIADKAREHKHTIMMGRTHGVHAEPTTFGLKLATWYSEMKRNMERFDVAAKGVEAGKISGAVGNFANIPPFVEEYVCGKLGIRPQEISTQVLPRDLHAEYFSALALIATSIERMATEIRGLQKSEQREVEEYFAKGQKGSSAMPHKRNPIGSENMTGLARVVRGHLVTAFENVALWHERDISHSSAERIITPDTTILINYMLNRFGNIVKNLTVFPENMKRNMESTFGLIYSQRVMLSLIEKGMTREEAYDLVQPKTAQSWDNQVDFKPLLEADERVTAKLSQEEIDELFNPDYYAKRVDDIFERLGL
;
A
#
# COMPACT_ATOMS: atom_id res chain seq x y z
N MET A 1 -15.41 9.35 3.31
CA MET A 1 -14.22 9.43 4.24
C MET A 1 -14.24 10.73 5.02
N ILE A 2 -13.69 10.74 6.26
CA ILE A 2 -13.56 11.97 7.04
C ILE A 2 -12.43 12.85 6.51
N ASN A 3 -12.58 14.18 6.59
CA ASN A 3 -11.62 15.15 6.04
C ASN A 3 -10.18 14.96 6.58
N ARG A 4 -10.05 14.51 7.84
CA ARG A 4 -8.75 14.28 8.48
C ARG A 4 -7.82 13.34 7.70
N TYR A 5 -8.37 12.37 6.98
CA TYR A 5 -7.65 11.34 6.22
C TYR A 5 -7.80 11.49 4.71
N SER A 6 -8.42 12.58 4.26
CA SER A 6 -8.64 12.86 2.84
C SER A 6 -7.62 13.88 2.32
N ARG A 7 -6.88 13.51 1.29
CA ARG A 7 -6.05 14.45 0.53
C ARG A 7 -6.88 15.01 -0.62
N PRO A 8 -6.78 16.33 -0.90
CA PRO A 8 -7.67 16.99 -1.85
C PRO A 8 -7.71 16.36 -3.23
N GLU A 9 -6.55 15.91 -3.75
CA GLU A 9 -6.43 15.32 -5.09
C GLU A 9 -7.23 14.02 -5.25
N MET A 10 -7.17 13.12 -4.25
CA MET A 10 -7.93 11.86 -4.29
C MET A 10 -9.41 12.09 -3.93
N ALA A 11 -9.69 13.00 -2.99
CA ALA A 11 -11.07 13.34 -2.64
C ALA A 11 -11.84 13.94 -3.81
N ALA A 12 -11.18 14.72 -4.67
CA ALA A 12 -11.79 15.32 -5.87
C ALA A 12 -12.26 14.25 -6.88
N ILE A 13 -11.54 13.12 -7.02
CA ILE A 13 -11.93 12.03 -7.93
C ILE A 13 -13.29 11.45 -7.50
N TRP A 14 -13.51 11.29 -6.20
CA TRP A 14 -14.71 10.68 -5.63
C TRP A 14 -15.80 11.69 -5.23
N SER A 15 -15.67 12.94 -5.65
CA SER A 15 -16.72 13.94 -5.47
C SER A 15 -17.96 13.60 -6.32
N GLU A 16 -19.14 14.01 -5.87
CA GLU A 16 -20.37 13.82 -6.65
C GLU A 16 -20.30 14.52 -8.01
N GLU A 17 -19.71 15.70 -8.04
CA GLU A 17 -19.51 16.43 -9.30
C GLU A 17 -18.67 15.62 -10.29
N ASN A 18 -17.55 15.03 -9.87
CA ASN A 18 -16.69 14.22 -10.74
C ASN A 18 -17.37 12.89 -11.13
N LYS A 19 -18.14 12.30 -10.25
CA LYS A 19 -18.98 11.12 -10.55
C LYS A 19 -19.93 11.41 -11.72
N TYR A 20 -20.71 12.48 -11.62
CA TYR A 20 -21.66 12.83 -12.68
C TYR A 20 -20.99 13.33 -13.97
N LYS A 21 -19.83 13.97 -13.88
CA LYS A 21 -19.00 14.28 -15.06
C LYS A 21 -18.56 13.00 -15.77
N ALA A 22 -18.15 11.98 -15.04
CA ALA A 22 -17.77 10.69 -15.62
C ALA A 22 -18.98 9.98 -16.24
N TRP A 23 -20.15 10.03 -15.62
CA TRP A 23 -21.39 9.50 -16.21
C TRP A 23 -21.75 10.22 -17.50
N LEU A 24 -21.72 11.56 -17.51
CA LEU A 24 -22.00 12.37 -18.69
C LEU A 24 -21.03 12.06 -19.83
N GLU A 25 -19.75 11.89 -19.53
CA GLU A 25 -18.76 11.57 -20.55
C GLU A 25 -19.02 10.18 -21.18
N VAL A 26 -19.43 9.19 -20.39
CA VAL A 26 -19.82 7.85 -20.91
C VAL A 26 -21.03 7.98 -21.84
N GLU A 27 -22.08 8.71 -21.46
CA GLU A 27 -23.27 8.95 -22.27
C GLU A 27 -22.91 9.60 -23.61
N ILE A 28 -22.15 10.70 -23.58
CA ILE A 28 -21.76 11.42 -24.79
C ILE A 28 -20.88 10.58 -25.72
N LEU A 29 -19.92 9.83 -25.15
CA LEU A 29 -19.06 8.95 -25.94
C LEU A 29 -19.84 7.78 -26.57
N ALA A 30 -20.89 7.30 -25.91
CA ALA A 30 -21.79 6.31 -26.49
C ALA A 30 -22.57 6.91 -27.68
N ASP A 31 -23.09 8.13 -27.56
CA ASP A 31 -23.77 8.81 -28.66
C ASP A 31 -22.80 9.09 -29.83
N GLU A 32 -21.53 9.45 -29.56
CA GLU A 32 -20.49 9.58 -30.59
C GLU A 32 -20.27 8.26 -31.33
N ALA A 33 -20.21 7.13 -30.62
CA ALA A 33 -20.06 5.81 -31.22
C ALA A 33 -21.25 5.45 -32.11
N TRP A 34 -22.46 5.74 -31.66
CA TRP A 34 -23.67 5.56 -32.47
C TRP A 34 -23.68 6.46 -33.74
N ALA A 35 -23.15 7.67 -33.64
CA ALA A 35 -23.00 8.55 -34.81
C ALA A 35 -21.95 8.03 -35.81
N GLU A 36 -20.88 7.41 -35.35
CA GLU A 36 -19.92 6.74 -36.25
C GLU A 36 -20.54 5.54 -36.96
N LEU A 37 -21.52 4.88 -36.36
CA LEU A 37 -22.33 3.80 -37.00
C LEU A 37 -23.42 4.35 -37.92
N GLY A 38 -23.70 5.66 -37.91
CA GLY A 38 -24.72 6.32 -38.73
C GLY A 38 -26.14 6.23 -38.18
N GLU A 39 -26.32 5.79 -36.93
CA GLU A 39 -27.62 5.67 -36.26
C GLU A 39 -28.09 6.99 -35.65
N ILE A 40 -27.19 7.79 -35.14
CA ILE A 40 -27.44 9.14 -34.57
C ILE A 40 -26.88 10.20 -35.56
N PRO A 41 -27.61 11.27 -35.87
CA PRO A 41 -27.06 12.36 -36.65
C PRO A 41 -25.86 13.01 -35.97
N LYS A 42 -24.78 13.26 -36.72
CA LYS A 42 -23.56 13.89 -36.18
C LYS A 42 -23.82 15.29 -35.64
N GLU A 43 -24.79 15.98 -36.22
CA GLU A 43 -25.22 17.30 -35.76
C GLU A 43 -25.85 17.24 -34.36
N ASP A 44 -26.68 16.25 -34.09
CA ASP A 44 -27.31 16.06 -32.78
C ASP A 44 -26.23 15.75 -31.71
N VAL A 45 -25.26 14.88 -32.03
CA VAL A 45 -24.15 14.55 -31.12
C VAL A 45 -23.27 15.77 -30.84
N ALA A 46 -23.01 16.61 -31.87
CA ALA A 46 -22.27 17.85 -31.67
C ALA A 46 -23.00 18.81 -30.72
N LEU A 47 -24.32 18.91 -30.83
CA LEU A 47 -25.14 19.71 -29.91
C LEU A 47 -25.14 19.13 -28.48
N ILE A 48 -25.24 17.79 -28.35
CA ILE A 48 -25.14 17.12 -27.02
C ILE A 48 -23.78 17.43 -26.39
N ARG A 49 -22.68 17.24 -27.11
CA ARG A 49 -21.31 17.50 -26.60
C ARG A 49 -21.14 18.97 -26.17
N GLU A 50 -21.75 19.93 -26.89
CA GLU A 50 -21.64 21.35 -26.56
C GLU A 50 -22.51 21.78 -25.38
N LYS A 51 -23.76 21.22 -25.29
CA LYS A 51 -24.79 21.77 -24.41
C LYS A 51 -25.11 20.93 -23.21
N ALA A 52 -24.87 19.59 -23.28
CA ALA A 52 -25.24 18.69 -22.19
C ALA A 52 -24.54 19.07 -20.89
N THR A 53 -25.35 19.31 -19.89
CA THR A 53 -24.89 19.66 -18.54
C THR A 53 -25.85 19.07 -17.52
N PHE A 54 -25.45 19.12 -16.26
CA PHE A 54 -26.28 18.69 -15.14
C PHE A 54 -26.15 19.64 -13.96
N ASP A 55 -27.18 19.66 -13.14
CA ASP A 55 -27.19 20.29 -11.83
C ASP A 55 -27.46 19.23 -10.76
N ILE A 56 -26.59 19.17 -9.73
CA ILE A 56 -26.66 18.10 -8.70
C ILE A 56 -27.93 18.23 -7.87
N ASP A 57 -28.32 19.45 -7.49
CA ASP A 57 -29.51 19.67 -6.70
C ASP A 57 -30.76 19.24 -7.48
N ARG A 58 -30.77 19.53 -8.80
CA ARG A 58 -31.82 19.09 -9.69
C ARG A 58 -31.89 17.57 -9.87
N ILE A 59 -30.74 16.90 -9.94
CA ILE A 59 -30.68 15.41 -9.95
C ILE A 59 -31.32 14.86 -8.67
N LEU A 60 -30.96 15.39 -7.50
CA LEU A 60 -31.49 14.94 -6.21
C LEU A 60 -33.02 15.16 -6.12
N GLU A 61 -33.53 16.32 -6.59
CA GLU A 61 -34.98 16.55 -6.67
C GLU A 61 -35.70 15.50 -7.52
N ILE A 62 -35.17 15.20 -8.72
CA ILE A 62 -35.77 14.19 -9.61
C ILE A 62 -35.66 12.79 -9.00
N GLU A 63 -34.57 12.49 -8.28
CA GLU A 63 -34.37 11.19 -7.62
C GLU A 63 -35.38 10.97 -6.48
N GLU A 64 -35.81 12.01 -5.78
CA GLU A 64 -36.87 11.90 -4.76
C GLU A 64 -38.19 11.35 -5.35
N GLU A 65 -38.49 11.68 -6.60
CA GLU A 65 -39.69 11.21 -7.32
C GLU A 65 -39.45 9.82 -7.94
N THR A 66 -38.32 9.67 -8.67
CA THR A 66 -38.05 8.49 -9.49
C THR A 66 -37.55 7.30 -8.69
N ARG A 67 -36.94 7.56 -7.53
CA ARG A 67 -36.25 6.55 -6.70
C ARG A 67 -35.16 5.78 -7.46
N HIS A 68 -34.55 6.44 -8.45
CA HIS A 68 -33.53 5.84 -9.31
C HIS A 68 -32.53 6.91 -9.77
N ASP A 69 -31.29 6.78 -9.32
CA ASP A 69 -30.21 7.77 -9.51
C ASP A 69 -29.86 7.99 -11.00
N VAL A 70 -29.68 6.93 -11.78
CA VAL A 70 -29.34 7.07 -13.21
C VAL A 70 -30.48 7.67 -14.02
N VAL A 71 -31.74 7.29 -13.73
CA VAL A 71 -32.91 7.90 -14.35
C VAL A 71 -33.02 9.39 -14.01
N ALA A 72 -32.75 9.74 -12.74
CA ALA A 72 -32.72 11.14 -12.33
C ALA A 72 -31.63 11.94 -13.05
N PHE A 73 -30.43 11.38 -13.15
CA PHE A 73 -29.32 11.96 -13.88
C PHE A 73 -29.66 12.19 -15.36
N THR A 74 -30.15 11.16 -16.09
CA THR A 74 -30.44 11.27 -17.51
C THR A 74 -31.58 12.26 -17.78
N ARG A 75 -32.58 12.35 -16.90
CA ARG A 75 -33.63 13.38 -16.99
C ARG A 75 -33.08 14.79 -16.79
N ALA A 76 -32.23 15.01 -15.79
CA ALA A 76 -31.59 16.31 -15.55
C ALA A 76 -30.72 16.74 -16.74
N VAL A 77 -29.96 15.82 -17.35
CA VAL A 77 -29.19 16.08 -18.57
C VAL A 77 -30.12 16.44 -19.73
N SER A 78 -31.23 15.70 -19.92
CA SER A 78 -32.19 15.97 -20.98
C SER A 78 -32.86 17.35 -20.87
N GLU A 79 -33.04 17.88 -19.65
CA GLU A 79 -33.56 19.24 -19.42
C GLU A 79 -32.63 20.34 -19.97
N SER A 80 -31.35 20.08 -20.18
CA SER A 80 -30.37 20.98 -20.75
C SER A 80 -30.34 21.01 -22.29
N LEU A 81 -31.06 20.07 -22.94
CA LEU A 81 -31.04 19.81 -24.37
C LEU A 81 -32.36 20.14 -25.03
N GLY A 82 -32.36 20.17 -26.36
CA GLY A 82 -33.53 20.34 -27.22
C GLY A 82 -34.09 19.00 -27.72
N GLU A 83 -34.38 18.92 -29.01
CA GLU A 83 -34.89 17.70 -29.64
C GLU A 83 -33.89 16.55 -29.63
N GLU A 84 -32.60 16.85 -29.56
CA GLU A 84 -31.49 15.89 -29.43
C GLU A 84 -31.50 15.12 -28.12
N SER A 85 -32.24 15.58 -27.11
CA SER A 85 -32.37 14.90 -25.80
C SER A 85 -32.90 13.47 -25.88
N LYS A 86 -33.56 13.10 -26.98
CA LYS A 86 -34.05 11.73 -27.24
C LYS A 86 -32.93 10.70 -27.34
N TRP A 87 -31.71 11.12 -27.54
CA TRP A 87 -30.54 10.25 -27.66
C TRP A 87 -29.85 9.94 -26.32
N VAL A 88 -30.13 10.76 -25.28
CA VAL A 88 -29.61 10.49 -23.94
C VAL A 88 -30.01 9.09 -23.50
N HIS A 89 -29.01 8.28 -23.12
CA HIS A 89 -29.16 6.89 -22.66
C HIS A 89 -29.66 5.91 -23.76
N TYR A 90 -29.39 6.22 -25.02
CA TYR A 90 -29.87 5.42 -26.15
C TYR A 90 -29.18 4.04 -26.19
N GLY A 91 -29.98 2.98 -26.02
CA GLY A 91 -29.52 1.59 -26.01
C GLY A 91 -28.81 1.14 -24.73
N LEU A 92 -28.51 2.03 -23.81
CA LEU A 92 -27.77 1.76 -22.58
C LEU A 92 -28.68 1.19 -21.49
N THR A 93 -28.09 0.42 -20.57
CA THR A 93 -28.63 0.18 -19.23
C THR A 93 -27.82 0.95 -18.19
N SER A 94 -28.40 1.18 -17.02
CA SER A 94 -27.78 2.00 -15.96
C SER A 94 -26.32 1.60 -15.65
N THR A 95 -26.01 0.33 -15.64
CA THR A 95 -24.67 -0.17 -15.33
C THR A 95 -23.68 -0.08 -16.49
N ASP A 96 -24.14 0.08 -17.72
CA ASP A 96 -23.26 0.46 -18.83
C ASP A 96 -22.61 1.81 -18.54
N VAL A 97 -23.34 2.73 -17.93
CA VAL A 97 -22.83 4.03 -17.52
C VAL A 97 -22.06 3.93 -16.20
N VAL A 98 -22.66 3.35 -15.16
CA VAL A 98 -22.11 3.34 -13.79
C VAL A 98 -20.80 2.56 -13.72
N ASP A 99 -20.76 1.32 -14.21
CA ASP A 99 -19.56 0.49 -14.12
C ASP A 99 -18.42 1.01 -15.00
N THR A 100 -18.74 1.50 -16.21
CA THR A 100 -17.76 2.09 -17.12
C THR A 100 -17.18 3.39 -16.56
N ALA A 101 -18.02 4.25 -15.98
CA ALA A 101 -17.56 5.45 -15.29
C ALA A 101 -16.71 5.12 -14.06
N TYR A 102 -17.08 4.07 -13.27
CA TYR A 102 -16.22 3.60 -12.19
C TYR A 102 -14.85 3.13 -12.70
N GLY A 103 -14.78 2.39 -13.81
CA GLY A 103 -13.52 2.00 -14.44
C GLY A 103 -12.64 3.21 -14.78
N TYR A 104 -13.24 4.27 -15.29
CA TYR A 104 -12.56 5.53 -15.56
C TYR A 104 -12.11 6.27 -14.28
N LEU A 105 -12.95 6.30 -13.24
CA LEU A 105 -12.58 6.87 -11.93
C LEU A 105 -11.48 6.05 -11.23
N TYR A 106 -11.53 4.72 -11.32
CA TYR A 106 -10.44 3.86 -10.86
C TYR A 106 -9.12 4.20 -11.55
N LYS A 107 -9.13 4.41 -12.87
CA LYS A 107 -7.94 4.81 -13.61
C LYS A 107 -7.34 6.11 -13.05
N GLN A 108 -8.16 7.14 -12.84
CA GLN A 108 -7.71 8.41 -12.26
C GLN A 108 -7.11 8.21 -10.84
N ALA A 109 -7.78 7.43 -9.99
CA ALA A 109 -7.30 7.12 -8.64
C ALA A 109 -6.01 6.31 -8.66
N ASN A 110 -5.90 5.35 -9.57
CA ASN A 110 -4.74 4.49 -9.72
C ASN A 110 -3.50 5.25 -10.18
N ASP A 111 -3.66 6.25 -11.05
CA ASP A 111 -2.54 7.11 -11.47
C ASP A 111 -1.93 7.86 -10.27
N ILE A 112 -2.76 8.30 -9.33
CA ILE A 112 -2.31 8.90 -8.06
C ILE A 112 -1.61 7.86 -7.19
N ILE A 113 -2.20 6.67 -7.03
CA ILE A 113 -1.63 5.61 -6.18
C ILE A 113 -0.30 5.10 -6.74
N ARG A 114 -0.15 4.91 -8.06
CA ARG A 114 1.12 4.54 -8.71
C ARG A 114 2.22 5.54 -8.37
N ARG A 115 1.95 6.82 -8.60
CA ARG A 115 2.89 7.91 -8.27
C ARG A 115 3.28 7.86 -6.78
N ASP A 116 2.34 7.68 -5.89
CA ASP A 116 2.59 7.67 -4.46
C ASP A 116 3.37 6.42 -4.00
N LEU A 117 3.12 5.26 -4.63
CA LEU A 117 3.90 4.03 -4.41
C LEU A 117 5.35 4.21 -4.86
N GLU A 118 5.57 4.78 -6.03
CA GLU A 118 6.92 5.09 -6.56
C GLU A 118 7.66 6.05 -5.62
N ASN A 119 7.00 7.13 -5.21
CA ASN A 119 7.56 8.11 -4.28
C ASN A 119 7.92 7.47 -2.93
N PHE A 120 7.03 6.66 -2.37
CA PHE A 120 7.25 5.98 -1.10
C PHE A 120 8.40 4.96 -1.21
N THR A 121 8.44 4.18 -2.28
CA THR A 121 9.50 3.21 -2.54
C THR A 121 10.86 3.90 -2.68
N THR A 122 10.92 5.06 -3.34
CA THR A 122 12.12 5.89 -3.47
C THR A 122 12.60 6.41 -2.10
N ILE A 123 11.69 6.91 -1.27
CA ILE A 123 12.02 7.36 0.09
C ILE A 123 12.66 6.23 0.91
N ILE A 124 12.12 5.01 0.83
CA ILE A 124 12.69 3.85 1.53
C ILE A 124 14.07 3.51 0.98
N ALA A 125 14.26 3.52 -0.34
CA ALA A 125 15.54 3.27 -0.99
C ALA A 125 16.62 4.25 -0.53
N ASP A 126 16.30 5.54 -0.49
CA ASP A 126 17.22 6.59 -0.05
C ASP A 126 17.61 6.42 1.42
N LYS A 127 16.64 6.13 2.29
CA LYS A 127 16.92 5.82 3.70
C LYS A 127 17.74 4.54 3.88
N ALA A 128 17.50 3.51 3.06
CA ALA A 128 18.30 2.30 3.08
C ALA A 128 19.76 2.59 2.72
N ARG A 129 20.01 3.39 1.68
CA ARG A 129 21.37 3.82 1.28
C ARG A 129 22.04 4.68 2.36
N GLU A 130 21.30 5.65 2.94
CA GLU A 130 21.81 6.51 4.03
C GLU A 130 22.33 5.69 5.22
N HIS A 131 21.64 4.61 5.57
CA HIS A 131 21.96 3.76 6.71
C HIS A 131 22.54 2.40 6.34
N LYS A 132 23.09 2.26 5.14
CA LYS A 132 23.65 1.01 4.61
C LYS A 132 24.61 0.34 5.60
N HIS A 133 25.48 1.10 6.25
CA HIS A 133 26.49 0.63 7.17
C HIS A 133 26.21 0.99 8.65
N THR A 134 25.02 1.49 8.97
CA THR A 134 24.62 1.75 10.36
C THR A 134 24.33 0.45 11.08
N ILE A 135 25.29 -0.04 11.87
CA ILE A 135 25.18 -1.29 12.62
C ILE A 135 24.10 -1.19 13.69
N MET A 136 23.28 -2.20 13.79
CA MET A 136 22.27 -2.34 14.83
C MET A 136 22.09 -3.80 15.25
N MET A 137 21.36 -4.02 16.35
CA MET A 137 21.03 -5.36 16.79
C MET A 137 19.90 -5.97 15.97
N GLY A 138 20.16 -7.14 15.37
CA GLY A 138 19.12 -8.02 14.81
C GLY A 138 18.43 -8.80 15.93
N ARG A 139 17.09 -8.78 15.95
CA ARG A 139 16.29 -9.47 16.98
C ARG A 139 15.38 -10.51 16.35
N THR A 140 15.37 -11.70 16.95
CA THR A 140 14.39 -12.76 16.67
C THR A 140 13.67 -13.09 17.97
N HIS A 141 12.36 -13.34 17.93
CA HIS A 141 11.55 -13.57 19.13
C HIS A 141 11.63 -12.44 20.18
N GLY A 142 12.05 -11.23 19.77
CA GLY A 142 12.29 -10.10 20.69
C GLY A 142 13.65 -10.16 21.41
N VAL A 143 14.46 -11.20 21.17
CA VAL A 143 15.78 -11.43 21.80
C VAL A 143 16.90 -11.05 20.83
N HIS A 144 18.03 -10.60 21.36
CA HIS A 144 19.23 -10.31 20.58
C HIS A 144 19.73 -11.60 19.88
N ALA A 145 19.88 -11.53 18.56
CA ALA A 145 20.42 -12.61 17.74
C ALA A 145 21.83 -12.23 17.27
N GLU A 146 21.93 -11.62 16.10
CA GLU A 146 23.21 -11.20 15.53
C GLU A 146 23.13 -9.73 15.11
N PRO A 147 24.25 -9.00 15.07
CA PRO A 147 24.30 -7.67 14.47
C PRO A 147 23.86 -7.69 13.00
N THR A 148 23.23 -6.62 12.57
CA THR A 148 22.82 -6.34 11.18
C THR A 148 23.02 -4.87 10.91
N THR A 149 22.55 -4.34 9.77
CA THR A 149 22.49 -2.91 9.54
C THR A 149 21.06 -2.39 9.45
N PHE A 150 20.85 -1.14 9.84
CA PHE A 150 19.57 -0.48 9.68
C PHE A 150 19.20 -0.35 8.19
N GLY A 151 20.19 -0.15 7.31
CA GLY A 151 20.00 -0.17 5.87
C GLY A 151 19.48 -1.50 5.34
N LEU A 152 19.98 -2.65 5.82
CA LEU A 152 19.43 -3.97 5.44
C LEU A 152 17.99 -4.14 5.87
N LYS A 153 17.62 -3.66 7.07
CA LYS A 153 16.23 -3.66 7.53
C LYS A 153 15.33 -2.87 6.56
N LEU A 154 15.73 -1.67 6.19
CA LEU A 154 15.02 -0.82 5.23
C LEU A 154 15.01 -1.42 3.81
N ALA A 155 16.08 -2.10 3.39
CA ALA A 155 16.15 -2.79 2.11
C ALA A 155 15.11 -3.92 1.99
N THR A 156 14.75 -4.58 3.11
CA THR A 156 13.62 -5.54 3.10
C THR A 156 12.29 -4.85 2.80
N TRP A 157 12.08 -3.62 3.31
CA TRP A 157 10.88 -2.83 3.04
C TRP A 157 10.83 -2.38 1.57
N TYR A 158 11.97 -1.93 1.04
CA TYR A 158 12.09 -1.59 -0.38
C TYR A 158 11.70 -2.75 -1.29
N SER A 159 12.27 -3.93 -1.05
CA SER A 159 11.95 -5.14 -1.83
C SER A 159 10.48 -5.54 -1.73
N GLU A 160 9.85 -5.37 -0.56
CA GLU A 160 8.43 -5.62 -0.36
C GLU A 160 7.55 -4.63 -1.13
N MET A 161 7.91 -3.35 -1.12
CA MET A 161 7.17 -2.33 -1.88
C MET A 161 7.27 -2.52 -3.39
N LYS A 162 8.42 -2.96 -3.92
CA LYS A 162 8.52 -3.34 -5.34
C LYS A 162 7.53 -4.43 -5.72
N ARG A 163 7.42 -5.49 -4.92
CA ARG A 163 6.40 -6.54 -5.14
C ARG A 163 4.97 -6.03 -5.03
N ASN A 164 4.72 -5.06 -4.14
CA ASN A 164 3.40 -4.43 -4.03
C ASN A 164 3.06 -3.58 -5.25
N MET A 165 4.03 -2.86 -5.83
CA MET A 165 3.84 -2.13 -7.09
C MET A 165 3.45 -3.07 -8.23
N GLU A 166 4.16 -4.18 -8.40
CA GLU A 166 3.85 -5.19 -9.41
C GLU A 166 2.44 -5.77 -9.25
N ARG A 167 2.04 -6.14 -8.02
CA ARG A 167 0.69 -6.63 -7.71
C ARG A 167 -0.38 -5.58 -7.96
N PHE A 168 -0.09 -4.35 -7.56
CA PHE A 168 -1.02 -3.24 -7.77
C PHE A 168 -1.24 -2.97 -9.26
N ASP A 169 -0.19 -2.95 -10.08
CA ASP A 169 -0.32 -2.71 -11.52
C ASP A 169 -1.14 -3.80 -12.23
N VAL A 170 -1.01 -5.04 -11.82
CA VAL A 170 -1.83 -6.14 -12.34
C VAL A 170 -3.30 -5.95 -11.94
N ALA A 171 -3.55 -5.73 -10.66
CA ALA A 171 -4.90 -5.59 -10.12
C ALA A 171 -5.61 -4.31 -10.62
N ALA A 172 -4.87 -3.20 -10.75
CA ALA A 172 -5.37 -1.94 -11.28
C ALA A 172 -5.89 -2.09 -12.72
N LYS A 173 -5.15 -2.80 -13.59
CA LYS A 173 -5.62 -3.13 -14.95
C LYS A 173 -6.92 -3.91 -14.96
N GLY A 174 -7.18 -4.70 -13.93
CA GLY A 174 -8.44 -5.44 -13.77
C GLY A 174 -9.65 -4.52 -13.64
N VAL A 175 -9.55 -3.48 -12.83
CA VAL A 175 -10.66 -2.54 -12.56
C VAL A 175 -10.68 -1.33 -13.50
N GLU A 176 -9.60 -1.04 -14.23
CA GLU A 176 -9.56 -0.05 -15.30
C GLU A 176 -10.25 -0.59 -16.56
N ALA A 177 -11.51 -0.95 -16.43
CA ALA A 177 -12.30 -1.62 -17.44
C ALA A 177 -13.71 -1.02 -17.53
N GLY A 178 -14.31 -1.13 -18.72
CA GLY A 178 -15.70 -0.74 -18.98
C GLY A 178 -16.50 -1.88 -19.59
N LYS A 179 -17.80 -1.75 -19.51
CA LYS A 179 -18.77 -2.63 -20.17
C LYS A 179 -19.92 -1.78 -20.71
N ILE A 180 -20.26 -1.96 -21.97
CA ILE A 180 -21.44 -1.38 -22.63
C ILE A 180 -22.09 -2.50 -23.46
N SER A 181 -22.64 -3.46 -22.74
CA SER A 181 -23.14 -4.72 -23.28
C SER A 181 -24.63 -4.97 -23.00
N GLY A 182 -25.31 -3.97 -22.42
CA GLY A 182 -26.74 -4.03 -22.15
C GLY A 182 -27.11 -4.74 -20.86
N ALA A 183 -28.39 -4.98 -20.68
CA ALA A 183 -29.00 -5.39 -19.41
C ALA A 183 -28.54 -6.76 -18.87
N VAL A 184 -27.99 -7.64 -19.69
CA VAL A 184 -27.50 -8.97 -19.30
C VAL A 184 -26.16 -9.34 -19.96
N GLY A 185 -25.49 -8.39 -20.62
CA GLY A 185 -24.18 -8.60 -21.20
C GLY A 185 -24.17 -9.27 -22.59
N ASN A 186 -25.30 -9.34 -23.26
CA ASN A 186 -25.46 -10.07 -24.54
C ASN A 186 -25.47 -9.19 -25.80
N PHE A 187 -25.23 -7.88 -25.65
CA PHE A 187 -25.22 -6.90 -26.75
C PHE A 187 -26.51 -6.87 -27.62
N ALA A 188 -27.66 -7.25 -27.06
CA ALA A 188 -28.89 -7.39 -27.84
C ALA A 188 -29.35 -6.07 -28.48
N ASN A 189 -29.17 -4.94 -27.82
CA ASN A 189 -29.63 -3.62 -28.27
C ASN A 189 -28.50 -2.64 -28.56
N ILE A 190 -27.24 -3.04 -28.41
CA ILE A 190 -26.08 -2.19 -28.59
C ILE A 190 -24.91 -2.99 -29.16
N PRO A 191 -24.28 -2.58 -30.26
CA PRO A 191 -23.21 -3.36 -30.86
C PRO A 191 -21.90 -3.21 -30.06
N PRO A 192 -21.01 -4.24 -30.03
CA PRO A 192 -19.72 -4.20 -29.34
C PRO A 192 -18.84 -3.01 -29.69
N PHE A 193 -18.97 -2.46 -30.89
CA PHE A 193 -18.24 -1.26 -31.30
C PHE A 193 -18.43 -0.08 -30.36
N VAL A 194 -19.63 0.10 -29.78
CA VAL A 194 -19.88 1.21 -28.84
C VAL A 194 -19.05 1.04 -27.59
N GLU A 195 -18.95 -0.18 -27.05
CA GLU A 195 -18.10 -0.48 -25.91
C GLU A 195 -16.62 -0.21 -26.22
N GLU A 196 -16.12 -0.71 -27.35
CA GLU A 196 -14.73 -0.51 -27.77
C GLU A 196 -14.40 0.98 -27.97
N TYR A 197 -15.31 1.74 -28.59
CA TYR A 197 -15.15 3.16 -28.79
C TYR A 197 -15.08 3.94 -27.49
N VAL A 198 -16.04 3.74 -26.59
CA VAL A 198 -16.11 4.42 -25.29
C VAL A 198 -14.90 4.09 -24.44
N CYS A 199 -14.59 2.82 -24.27
CA CYS A 199 -13.44 2.38 -23.49
C CYS A 199 -12.12 2.93 -24.04
N GLY A 200 -11.96 2.91 -25.38
CA GLY A 200 -10.78 3.46 -26.04
C GLY A 200 -10.61 4.95 -25.80
N LYS A 201 -11.70 5.74 -25.86
CA LYS A 201 -11.66 7.17 -25.57
C LYS A 201 -11.35 7.50 -24.12
N LEU A 202 -11.86 6.70 -23.17
CA LEU A 202 -11.57 6.84 -21.74
C LEU A 202 -10.18 6.30 -21.35
N GLY A 203 -9.50 5.58 -22.25
CA GLY A 203 -8.21 4.96 -22.00
C GLY A 203 -8.29 3.82 -20.99
N ILE A 204 -9.42 3.11 -20.96
CA ILE A 204 -9.67 1.88 -20.19
C ILE A 204 -9.89 0.72 -21.16
N ARG A 205 -9.83 -0.52 -20.67
CA ARG A 205 -10.06 -1.69 -21.54
C ARG A 205 -11.55 -2.06 -21.61
N PRO A 206 -12.06 -2.52 -22.74
CA PRO A 206 -13.35 -3.21 -22.78
C PRO A 206 -13.20 -4.56 -22.06
N GLN A 207 -14.22 -4.98 -21.32
CA GLN A 207 -14.23 -6.29 -20.66
C GLN A 207 -14.58 -7.37 -21.69
N GLU A 208 -13.85 -8.50 -21.69
CA GLU A 208 -14.06 -9.59 -22.63
C GLU A 208 -15.48 -10.14 -22.60
N ILE A 209 -16.05 -10.27 -21.41
CA ILE A 209 -17.42 -10.69 -21.15
C ILE A 209 -17.89 -10.11 -19.82
N SER A 210 -19.14 -9.74 -19.76
CA SER A 210 -19.80 -9.27 -18.53
C SER A 210 -21.23 -9.84 -18.45
N THR A 211 -21.85 -9.66 -17.30
CA THR A 211 -23.29 -9.77 -17.14
C THR A 211 -23.92 -8.39 -17.27
N GLN A 212 -24.87 -8.01 -16.46
CA GLN A 212 -25.27 -6.60 -16.34
C GLN A 212 -24.15 -5.73 -15.73
N VAL A 213 -23.19 -6.34 -15.03
CA VAL A 213 -22.07 -5.69 -14.36
C VAL A 213 -20.74 -6.32 -14.78
N LEU A 214 -19.64 -5.60 -14.53
CA LEU A 214 -18.29 -6.15 -14.59
C LEU A 214 -18.12 -7.28 -13.55
N PRO A 215 -17.27 -8.30 -13.80
CA PRO A 215 -16.96 -9.33 -12.82
C PRO A 215 -16.37 -8.74 -11.54
N ARG A 216 -16.94 -9.08 -10.38
CA ARG A 216 -16.52 -8.51 -9.08
C ARG A 216 -15.30 -9.19 -8.45
N ASP A 217 -14.87 -10.31 -8.97
CA ASP A 217 -13.57 -10.92 -8.63
C ASP A 217 -12.41 -9.99 -8.98
N LEU A 218 -12.49 -9.21 -10.07
CA LEU A 218 -11.51 -8.19 -10.44
C LEU A 218 -11.43 -7.08 -9.37
N HIS A 219 -12.56 -6.68 -8.82
CA HIS A 219 -12.61 -5.71 -7.72
C HIS A 219 -12.03 -6.32 -6.43
N ALA A 220 -12.35 -7.58 -6.11
CA ALA A 220 -11.78 -8.29 -4.96
C ALA A 220 -10.25 -8.43 -5.06
N GLU A 221 -9.70 -8.71 -6.25
CA GLU A 221 -8.26 -8.70 -6.50
C GLU A 221 -7.65 -7.32 -6.26
N TYR A 222 -8.30 -6.27 -6.76
CA TYR A 222 -7.85 -4.88 -6.55
C TYR A 222 -7.81 -4.51 -5.07
N PHE A 223 -8.88 -4.78 -4.32
CA PHE A 223 -8.91 -4.56 -2.87
C PHE A 223 -7.88 -5.41 -2.12
N SER A 224 -7.57 -6.61 -2.61
CA SER A 224 -6.49 -7.45 -2.07
C SER A 224 -5.13 -6.80 -2.22
N ALA A 225 -4.84 -6.23 -3.38
CA ALA A 225 -3.58 -5.49 -3.60
C ALA A 225 -3.48 -4.26 -2.68
N LEU A 226 -4.55 -3.47 -2.55
CA LEU A 226 -4.59 -2.33 -1.64
C LEU A 226 -4.42 -2.74 -0.16
N ALA A 227 -5.05 -3.84 0.25
CA ALA A 227 -4.92 -4.37 1.61
C ALA A 227 -3.51 -4.86 1.90
N LEU A 228 -2.80 -5.45 0.93
CA LEU A 228 -1.39 -5.83 1.08
C LEU A 228 -0.49 -4.60 1.24
N ILE A 229 -0.72 -3.52 0.48
CA ILE A 229 0.00 -2.26 0.65
C ILE A 229 -0.20 -1.71 2.07
N ALA A 230 -1.43 -1.64 2.54
CA ALA A 230 -1.76 -1.18 3.90
C ALA A 230 -1.11 -2.07 4.97
N THR A 231 -1.09 -3.39 4.77
CA THR A 231 -0.47 -4.35 5.69
C THR A 231 1.05 -4.22 5.71
N SER A 232 1.68 -3.94 4.57
CA SER A 232 3.12 -3.63 4.51
C SER A 232 3.45 -2.37 5.31
N ILE A 233 2.66 -1.31 5.13
CA ILE A 233 2.83 -0.07 5.91
C ILE A 233 2.63 -0.35 7.42
N GLU A 234 1.64 -1.14 7.81
CA GLU A 234 1.42 -1.55 9.21
C GLU A 234 2.62 -2.28 9.79
N ARG A 235 3.21 -3.23 9.04
CA ARG A 235 4.40 -3.97 9.46
C ARG A 235 5.58 -3.03 9.71
N MET A 236 5.85 -2.11 8.78
CA MET A 236 6.91 -1.12 8.90
C MET A 236 6.67 -0.16 10.08
N ALA A 237 5.45 0.30 10.24
CA ALA A 237 5.05 1.17 11.36
C ALA A 237 5.17 0.47 12.72
N THR A 238 4.85 -0.82 12.76
CA THR A 238 5.01 -1.65 13.96
C THR A 238 6.48 -1.78 14.36
N GLU A 239 7.38 -1.94 13.38
CA GLU A 239 8.83 -1.96 13.62
C GLU A 239 9.32 -0.62 14.17
N ILE A 240 8.93 0.52 13.56
CA ILE A 240 9.28 1.86 14.08
C ILE A 240 8.82 2.02 15.52
N ARG A 241 7.58 1.62 15.83
CA ARG A 241 7.05 1.65 17.21
C ARG A 241 7.88 0.80 18.16
N GLY A 242 8.34 -0.36 17.71
CA GLY A 242 9.23 -1.25 18.46
C GLY A 242 10.58 -0.58 18.76
N LEU A 243 11.21 0.00 17.75
CA LEU A 243 12.51 0.66 17.86
C LEU A 243 12.46 1.99 18.65
N GLN A 244 11.27 2.60 18.76
CA GLN A 244 11.07 3.84 19.54
C GLN A 244 10.73 3.61 21.01
N LYS A 245 10.58 2.34 21.46
CA LYS A 245 10.37 2.06 22.90
C LYS A 245 11.45 2.68 23.77
N SER A 246 11.07 3.06 24.99
CA SER A 246 11.98 3.75 25.94
C SER A 246 13.29 2.98 26.19
N GLU A 247 13.20 1.65 26.26
CA GLU A 247 14.31 0.73 26.50
C GLU A 247 15.27 0.63 25.31
N GLN A 248 14.74 0.78 24.08
CA GLN A 248 15.52 0.66 22.84
C GLN A 248 15.98 2.03 22.32
N ARG A 249 15.03 2.90 22.01
CA ARG A 249 15.26 4.25 21.50
C ARG A 249 16.31 4.31 20.36
N GLU A 250 16.18 3.41 19.41
CA GLU A 250 17.09 3.30 18.25
C GLU A 250 16.65 4.23 17.10
N VAL A 251 15.35 4.50 17.02
CA VAL A 251 14.76 5.51 16.12
C VAL A 251 13.68 6.30 16.85
N GLU A 252 13.27 7.44 16.28
CA GLU A 252 12.17 8.25 16.78
C GLU A 252 11.49 8.96 15.60
N GLU A 253 10.14 8.99 15.56
CA GLU A 253 9.43 9.88 14.65
C GLU A 253 9.87 11.32 14.85
N TYR A 254 10.05 12.07 13.75
CA TYR A 254 10.43 13.46 13.83
C TYR A 254 9.46 14.26 14.70
N PHE A 255 10.00 14.94 15.69
CA PHE A 255 9.26 15.77 16.63
C PHE A 255 9.51 17.24 16.34
N ALA A 256 8.53 17.91 15.75
CA ALA A 256 8.65 19.30 15.33
C ALA A 256 8.71 20.26 16.52
N LYS A 257 9.42 21.40 16.35
CA LYS A 257 9.46 22.46 17.34
C LYS A 257 8.03 22.96 17.65
N GLY A 258 7.65 22.90 18.91
CA GLY A 258 6.30 23.29 19.37
C GLY A 258 5.25 22.18 19.35
N GLN A 259 5.56 21.01 18.79
CA GLN A 259 4.68 19.84 18.86
C GLN A 259 4.49 19.40 20.32
N LYS A 260 3.30 18.87 20.62
CA LYS A 260 3.00 18.26 21.93
C LYS A 260 2.92 16.76 21.78
N GLY A 261 3.72 16.03 22.56
CA GLY A 261 3.77 14.56 22.51
C GLY A 261 2.77 13.89 23.45
N SER A 262 2.37 14.61 24.50
CA SER A 262 1.43 14.12 25.51
C SER A 262 0.71 15.30 26.14
N SER A 263 -0.54 15.11 26.52
CA SER A 263 -1.34 16.11 27.25
C SER A 263 -0.93 16.25 28.73
N ALA A 264 -0.33 15.20 29.30
CA ALA A 264 0.02 15.14 30.73
C ALA A 264 1.53 15.17 31.00
N MET A 265 2.36 14.60 30.11
CA MET A 265 3.79 14.39 30.33
C MET A 265 4.63 15.12 29.26
N PRO A 266 5.23 16.28 29.54
CA PRO A 266 5.91 17.10 28.52
C PRO A 266 7.09 16.40 27.80
N HIS A 267 7.75 15.44 28.46
CA HIS A 267 8.88 14.70 27.90
C HIS A 267 8.49 13.54 26.97
N LYS A 268 7.22 13.13 27.00
CA LYS A 268 6.77 11.90 26.30
C LYS A 268 6.52 12.17 24.81
N ARG A 269 7.29 11.51 23.96
CA ARG A 269 7.18 11.56 22.50
C ARG A 269 6.63 10.23 21.99
N ASN A 270 5.34 10.21 21.67
CA ASN A 270 4.68 8.99 21.22
C ASN A 270 4.81 8.83 19.69
N PRO A 271 4.94 7.60 19.17
CA PRO A 271 4.94 7.31 17.73
C PRO A 271 3.51 7.33 17.14
N ILE A 272 2.81 8.47 17.30
CA ILE A 272 1.38 8.61 16.97
C ILE A 272 1.14 8.39 15.46
N GLY A 273 2.07 8.81 14.61
CA GLY A 273 1.96 8.61 13.19
C GLY A 273 1.96 7.13 12.80
N SER A 274 2.89 6.36 13.35
CA SER A 274 2.96 4.90 13.14
C SER A 274 1.78 4.16 13.75
N GLU A 275 1.31 4.58 14.94
CA GLU A 275 0.08 4.04 15.54
C GLU A 275 -1.15 4.29 14.67
N ASN A 276 -1.25 5.49 14.09
CA ASN A 276 -2.33 5.83 13.15
C ASN A 276 -2.30 4.93 11.91
N MET A 277 -1.12 4.65 11.33
CA MET A 277 -0.99 3.73 10.20
C MET A 277 -1.46 2.32 10.53
N THR A 278 -1.10 1.80 11.71
CA THR A 278 -1.56 0.46 12.14
C THR A 278 -3.08 0.40 12.34
N GLY A 279 -3.69 1.49 12.78
CA GLY A 279 -5.16 1.60 12.89
C GLY A 279 -5.86 1.61 11.54
N LEU A 280 -5.38 2.43 10.59
CA LEU A 280 -5.98 2.57 9.26
C LEU A 280 -5.87 1.31 8.41
N ALA A 281 -4.79 0.54 8.55
CA ALA A 281 -4.63 -0.75 7.87
C ALA A 281 -5.75 -1.74 8.23
N ARG A 282 -6.27 -1.70 9.45
CA ARG A 282 -7.41 -2.54 9.87
C ARG A 282 -8.69 -2.19 9.11
N VAL A 283 -8.92 -0.89 8.86
CA VAL A 283 -10.08 -0.41 8.10
C VAL A 283 -10.00 -0.90 6.66
N VAL A 284 -8.84 -0.75 6.02
CA VAL A 284 -8.61 -1.22 4.64
C VAL A 284 -8.85 -2.73 4.52
N ARG A 285 -8.37 -3.53 5.48
CA ARG A 285 -8.64 -4.99 5.50
C ARG A 285 -10.12 -5.33 5.71
N GLY A 286 -10.86 -4.51 6.47
CA GLY A 286 -12.31 -4.65 6.59
C GLY A 286 -13.03 -4.45 5.27
N HIS A 287 -12.60 -3.48 4.47
CA HIS A 287 -13.15 -3.22 3.14
C HIS A 287 -12.86 -4.37 2.15
N LEU A 288 -11.70 -5.03 2.26
CA LEU A 288 -11.39 -6.23 1.47
C LEU A 288 -12.40 -7.36 1.71
N VAL A 289 -12.80 -7.60 2.95
CA VAL A 289 -13.82 -8.61 3.27
C VAL A 289 -15.13 -8.27 2.56
N THR A 290 -15.55 -7.01 2.60
CA THR A 290 -16.75 -6.53 1.89
C THR A 290 -16.64 -6.74 0.37
N ALA A 291 -15.45 -6.50 -0.21
CA ALA A 291 -15.21 -6.71 -1.64
C ALA A 291 -15.34 -8.19 -2.04
N PHE A 292 -14.89 -9.13 -1.20
CA PHE A 292 -15.09 -10.55 -1.44
C PHE A 292 -16.57 -10.96 -1.40
N GLU A 293 -17.36 -10.40 -0.47
CA GLU A 293 -18.79 -10.66 -0.37
C GLU A 293 -19.56 -10.16 -1.62
N ASN A 294 -19.05 -9.14 -2.32
CA ASN A 294 -19.65 -8.61 -3.55
C ASN A 294 -19.42 -9.49 -4.79
N VAL A 295 -18.61 -10.54 -4.71
CA VAL A 295 -18.35 -11.45 -5.84
C VAL A 295 -19.58 -12.31 -6.14
N ALA A 296 -20.27 -12.79 -5.11
CA ALA A 296 -21.40 -13.70 -5.22
C ALA A 296 -22.74 -12.96 -5.39
N LEU A 297 -22.99 -12.44 -6.58
CA LEU A 297 -24.26 -11.80 -6.94
C LEU A 297 -25.27 -12.85 -7.47
N TRP A 298 -26.56 -12.53 -7.37
CA TRP A 298 -27.61 -13.36 -7.93
C TRP A 298 -27.73 -13.18 -9.44
N HIS A 299 -27.73 -14.30 -10.18
CA HIS A 299 -27.92 -14.34 -11.63
C HIS A 299 -26.95 -13.38 -12.36
N GLU A 300 -27.46 -12.61 -13.31
CA GLU A 300 -26.71 -11.62 -14.06
C GLU A 300 -26.43 -10.33 -13.24
N ARG A 301 -27.14 -10.09 -12.15
CA ARG A 301 -26.91 -9.07 -11.13
C ARG A 301 -28.02 -9.03 -10.10
N ASP A 302 -27.67 -8.78 -8.83
CA ASP A 302 -28.51 -8.05 -7.89
C ASP A 302 -27.80 -6.74 -7.49
N ILE A 303 -28.48 -5.82 -6.76
CA ILE A 303 -27.94 -4.50 -6.46
C ILE A 303 -27.20 -4.42 -5.12
N SER A 304 -27.01 -5.53 -4.40
CA SER A 304 -26.39 -5.56 -3.07
C SER A 304 -24.98 -4.98 -3.04
N HIS A 305 -24.19 -5.22 -4.10
CA HIS A 305 -22.83 -4.68 -4.22
C HIS A 305 -22.80 -3.14 -4.24
N SER A 306 -23.79 -2.50 -4.84
CA SER A 306 -23.79 -1.07 -5.13
C SER A 306 -23.67 -0.19 -3.87
N SER A 307 -24.48 -0.49 -2.85
CA SER A 307 -24.43 0.26 -1.58
C SER A 307 -23.08 0.11 -0.87
N ALA A 308 -22.49 -1.07 -0.92
CA ALA A 308 -21.17 -1.34 -0.34
C ALA A 308 -20.05 -0.62 -1.10
N GLU A 309 -20.05 -0.71 -2.43
CA GLU A 309 -19.00 -0.11 -3.29
C GLU A 309 -18.97 1.40 -3.22
N ARG A 310 -20.12 2.07 -3.07
CA ARG A 310 -20.20 3.52 -2.86
C ARG A 310 -19.45 3.99 -1.61
N ILE A 311 -19.23 3.10 -0.63
CA ILE A 311 -18.47 3.38 0.59
C ILE A 311 -17.04 2.90 0.46
N ILE A 312 -16.84 1.60 0.19
CA ILE A 312 -15.52 0.99 0.28
C ILE A 312 -14.54 1.49 -0.79
N THR A 313 -15.02 1.80 -2.00
CA THR A 313 -14.15 2.21 -3.11
C THR A 313 -13.50 3.58 -2.85
N PRO A 314 -14.26 4.66 -2.63
CA PRO A 314 -13.65 5.95 -2.31
C PRO A 314 -12.86 5.90 -1.01
N ASP A 315 -13.38 5.26 0.03
CA ASP A 315 -12.75 5.24 1.33
C ASP A 315 -11.41 4.49 1.31
N THR A 316 -11.31 3.36 0.60
CA THR A 316 -10.06 2.60 0.52
C THR A 316 -8.98 3.35 -0.26
N THR A 317 -9.30 3.89 -1.43
CA THR A 317 -8.33 4.62 -2.26
C THR A 317 -7.85 5.91 -1.59
N ILE A 318 -8.76 6.63 -0.91
CA ILE A 318 -8.43 7.81 -0.11
C ILE A 318 -7.49 7.43 1.05
N LEU A 319 -7.76 6.33 1.76
CA LEU A 319 -6.90 5.85 2.84
C LEU A 319 -5.52 5.44 2.35
N ILE A 320 -5.42 4.72 1.24
CA ILE A 320 -4.13 4.32 0.67
C ILE A 320 -3.30 5.54 0.26
N ASN A 321 -3.90 6.52 -0.43
CA ASN A 321 -3.24 7.78 -0.77
C ASN A 321 -2.75 8.52 0.50
N TYR A 322 -3.57 8.59 1.54
CA TYR A 322 -3.18 9.20 2.81
C TYR A 322 -2.04 8.42 3.49
N MET A 323 -2.15 7.11 3.58
CA MET A 323 -1.17 6.25 4.28
C MET A 323 0.20 6.32 3.60
N LEU A 324 0.28 6.20 2.27
CA LEU A 324 1.53 6.28 1.51
C LEU A 324 2.24 7.62 1.73
N ASN A 325 1.50 8.72 1.64
CA ASN A 325 2.06 10.06 1.83
C ASN A 325 2.44 10.35 3.29
N ARG A 326 1.56 10.01 4.23
CA ARG A 326 1.81 10.24 5.66
C ARG A 326 2.97 9.42 6.16
N PHE A 327 2.98 8.13 5.85
CA PHE A 327 4.05 7.25 6.31
C PHE A 327 5.36 7.48 5.56
N GLY A 328 5.31 7.82 4.27
CA GLY A 328 6.47 8.28 3.51
C GLY A 328 7.15 9.47 4.18
N ASN A 329 6.37 10.45 4.63
CA ASN A 329 6.92 11.60 5.36
C ASN A 329 7.53 11.21 6.72
N ILE A 330 6.94 10.23 7.43
CA ILE A 330 7.51 9.70 8.68
C ILE A 330 8.86 9.04 8.41
N VAL A 331 8.97 8.14 7.44
CA VAL A 331 10.21 7.45 7.08
C VAL A 331 11.28 8.43 6.61
N LYS A 332 10.91 9.38 5.77
CA LYS A 332 11.84 10.42 5.27
C LYS A 332 12.49 11.20 6.37
N ASN A 333 11.73 11.58 7.40
CA ASN A 333 12.18 12.44 8.49
C ASN A 333 12.51 11.67 9.79
N LEU A 334 12.63 10.34 9.72
CA LEU A 334 12.92 9.51 10.87
C LEU A 334 14.25 9.91 11.49
N THR A 335 14.26 10.17 12.80
CA THR A 335 15.50 10.40 13.57
C THR A 335 16.08 9.05 13.95
N VAL A 336 17.33 8.81 13.57
CA VAL A 336 18.06 7.56 13.85
C VAL A 336 19.14 7.85 14.87
N PHE A 337 19.33 6.95 15.84
CA PHE A 337 20.32 7.07 16.93
C PHE A 337 21.35 5.94 16.87
N PRO A 338 22.41 6.03 16.02
CA PRO A 338 23.43 4.97 15.90
C PRO A 338 24.11 4.63 17.22
N GLU A 339 24.35 5.63 18.08
CA GLU A 339 24.96 5.40 19.40
C GLU A 339 24.07 4.58 20.34
N ASN A 340 22.74 4.75 20.24
CA ASN A 340 21.82 3.91 21.00
C ASN A 340 21.79 2.49 20.45
N MET A 341 21.86 2.33 19.11
CA MET A 341 21.94 1.00 18.47
C MET A 341 23.18 0.25 18.96
N LYS A 342 24.34 0.94 19.01
CA LYS A 342 25.60 0.39 19.52
C LYS A 342 25.49 0.01 21.01
N ARG A 343 25.04 0.92 21.85
CA ARG A 343 24.84 0.65 23.29
C ARG A 343 23.92 -0.57 23.53
N ASN A 344 22.85 -0.69 22.75
CA ASN A 344 21.92 -1.81 22.87
C ASN A 344 22.57 -3.15 22.52
N MET A 345 23.48 -3.21 21.54
CA MET A 345 24.26 -4.40 21.25
C MET A 345 25.14 -4.84 22.43
N GLU A 346 25.73 -3.89 23.13
CA GLU A 346 26.61 -4.12 24.27
C GLU A 346 25.86 -4.63 25.52
N SER A 347 24.54 -4.42 25.59
CA SER A 347 23.71 -4.76 26.76
C SER A 347 23.63 -6.25 27.09
N THR A 348 24.10 -7.12 26.20
CA THR A 348 24.17 -8.58 26.41
C THR A 348 25.61 -9.08 26.59
N PHE A 349 26.51 -8.22 27.10
CA PHE A 349 27.85 -8.60 27.53
C PHE A 349 28.71 -9.27 26.45
N GLY A 350 28.45 -9.02 25.17
CA GLY A 350 29.14 -9.64 24.05
C GLY A 350 28.66 -11.07 23.69
N LEU A 351 27.60 -11.56 24.28
CA LEU A 351 27.04 -12.90 24.00
C LEU A 351 26.58 -13.08 22.54
N ILE A 352 26.27 -12.00 21.87
CA ILE A 352 25.92 -11.97 20.44
C ILE A 352 27.01 -12.52 19.53
N TYR A 353 28.26 -12.60 20.00
CA TYR A 353 29.40 -13.13 19.26
C TYR A 353 29.67 -14.63 19.53
N SER A 354 28.87 -15.29 20.38
CA SER A 354 29.09 -16.68 20.81
C SER A 354 29.15 -17.67 19.66
N GLN A 355 28.29 -17.52 18.64
CA GLN A 355 28.34 -18.36 17.46
C GLN A 355 29.65 -18.21 16.68
N ARG A 356 30.12 -16.98 16.53
CA ARG A 356 31.38 -16.68 15.83
C ARG A 356 32.57 -17.30 16.54
N VAL A 357 32.58 -17.24 17.88
CA VAL A 357 33.58 -17.94 18.71
C VAL A 357 33.54 -19.42 18.46
N MET A 358 32.36 -20.04 18.52
CA MET A 358 32.19 -21.49 18.29
C MET A 358 32.69 -21.88 16.89
N LEU A 359 32.34 -21.14 15.82
CA LEU A 359 32.79 -21.42 14.46
C LEU A 359 34.31 -21.33 14.33
N SER A 360 34.93 -20.32 14.94
CA SER A 360 36.39 -20.15 14.91
C SER A 360 37.13 -21.31 15.62
N LEU A 361 36.59 -21.79 16.74
CA LEU A 361 37.15 -22.96 17.42
C LEU A 361 37.03 -24.25 16.58
N ILE A 362 35.95 -24.41 15.83
CA ILE A 362 35.77 -25.51 14.86
C ILE A 362 36.82 -25.42 13.72
N GLU A 363 37.01 -24.22 13.16
CA GLU A 363 38.04 -23.98 12.15
C GLU A 363 39.46 -24.30 12.62
N LYS A 364 39.72 -24.17 13.93
CA LYS A 364 40.98 -24.56 14.58
C LYS A 364 41.02 -26.03 15.00
N GLY A 365 40.06 -26.85 14.55
CA GLY A 365 40.10 -28.30 14.65
C GLY A 365 39.37 -28.90 15.89
N MET A 366 38.49 -28.13 16.54
CA MET A 366 37.54 -28.72 17.48
C MET A 366 36.35 -29.34 16.76
N THR A 367 35.75 -30.36 17.32
CA THR A 367 34.42 -30.79 16.85
C THR A 367 33.37 -29.77 17.24
N ARG A 368 32.20 -29.83 16.57
CA ARG A 368 31.09 -28.92 16.88
C ARG A 368 30.63 -29.09 18.35
N GLU A 369 30.57 -30.32 18.82
CA GLU A 369 30.18 -30.67 20.20
C GLU A 369 31.18 -30.12 21.21
N GLU A 370 32.48 -30.35 20.99
CA GLU A 370 33.53 -29.81 21.86
C GLU A 370 33.51 -28.27 21.94
N ALA A 371 33.33 -27.61 20.80
CA ALA A 371 33.24 -26.14 20.74
C ALA A 371 31.96 -25.65 21.47
N TYR A 372 30.84 -26.33 21.28
CA TYR A 372 29.58 -26.00 21.93
C TYR A 372 29.67 -26.14 23.45
N ASP A 373 30.15 -27.33 23.92
CA ASP A 373 30.29 -27.61 25.34
C ASP A 373 31.34 -26.72 26.04
N LEU A 374 32.28 -26.17 25.28
CA LEU A 374 33.24 -25.17 25.78
C LEU A 374 32.61 -23.78 25.91
N VAL A 375 31.82 -23.38 24.93
CA VAL A 375 31.25 -22.01 24.83
C VAL A 375 30.02 -21.85 25.71
N GLN A 376 29.09 -22.82 25.72
CA GLN A 376 27.80 -22.73 26.42
C GLN A 376 27.90 -22.40 27.93
N PRO A 377 28.77 -23.07 28.74
CA PRO A 377 28.88 -22.71 30.16
C PRO A 377 29.37 -21.29 30.40
N LYS A 378 30.23 -20.77 29.51
CA LYS A 378 30.73 -19.39 29.58
C LYS A 378 29.65 -18.38 29.23
N THR A 379 28.80 -18.69 28.26
CA THR A 379 27.66 -17.81 27.94
C THR A 379 26.66 -17.77 29.10
N ALA A 380 26.38 -18.93 29.75
CA ALA A 380 25.56 -18.96 30.95
C ALA A 380 26.17 -18.14 32.09
N GLN A 381 27.47 -18.36 32.37
CA GLN A 381 28.20 -17.59 33.39
C GLN A 381 28.17 -16.08 33.14
N SER A 382 28.37 -15.66 31.87
CA SER A 382 28.31 -14.26 31.48
C SER A 382 26.92 -13.67 31.73
N TRP A 383 25.87 -14.36 31.29
CA TRP A 383 24.48 -13.92 31.45
C TRP A 383 24.05 -13.84 32.93
N ASP A 384 24.27 -14.93 33.68
CA ASP A 384 23.79 -15.03 35.07
C ASP A 384 24.50 -14.06 35.99
N ASN A 385 25.81 -13.84 35.78
CA ASN A 385 26.62 -12.92 36.60
C ASN A 385 26.74 -11.51 36.04
N GLN A 386 26.16 -11.23 34.88
CA GLN A 386 26.23 -9.93 34.19
C GLN A 386 27.69 -9.45 33.99
N VAL A 387 28.53 -10.35 33.49
CA VAL A 387 29.96 -10.07 33.20
C VAL A 387 30.24 -10.27 31.72
N ASP A 388 31.22 -9.55 31.20
CA ASP A 388 31.58 -9.64 29.78
C ASP A 388 32.03 -11.07 29.41
N PHE A 389 31.56 -11.53 28.27
CA PHE A 389 31.86 -12.86 27.74
C PHE A 389 33.29 -13.02 27.27
N LYS A 390 33.89 -11.98 26.69
CA LYS A 390 35.26 -12.02 26.16
C LYS A 390 36.32 -12.39 27.20
N PRO A 391 36.38 -11.77 28.40
CA PRO A 391 37.31 -12.17 29.43
C PRO A 391 37.20 -13.62 29.89
N LEU A 392 35.98 -14.20 29.83
CA LEU A 392 35.78 -15.62 30.16
C LEU A 392 36.38 -16.57 29.11
N LEU A 393 36.53 -16.13 27.88
CA LEU A 393 37.23 -16.86 26.84
C LEU A 393 38.74 -16.72 26.99
N GLU A 394 39.23 -15.52 27.25
CA GLU A 394 40.65 -15.21 27.45
C GLU A 394 41.26 -15.96 28.66
N ALA A 395 40.44 -16.26 29.68
CA ALA A 395 40.87 -16.99 30.86
C ALA A 395 40.88 -18.51 30.68
N ASP A 396 40.40 -19.09 29.59
CA ASP A 396 40.32 -20.56 29.36
C ASP A 396 41.46 -21.04 28.47
N GLU A 397 42.34 -21.84 29.03
CA GLU A 397 43.54 -22.41 28.34
C GLU A 397 43.17 -23.20 27.06
N ARG A 398 41.97 -23.80 27.00
CA ARG A 398 41.51 -24.55 25.81
C ARG A 398 41.18 -23.59 24.66
N VAL A 399 40.74 -22.34 24.96
CA VAL A 399 40.49 -21.29 23.99
C VAL A 399 41.81 -20.69 23.53
N THR A 400 42.66 -20.28 24.49
CA THR A 400 43.91 -19.58 24.21
C THR A 400 45.00 -20.47 23.57
N ALA A 401 44.88 -21.81 23.73
CA ALA A 401 45.68 -22.77 22.98
C ALA A 401 45.32 -22.86 21.49
N LYS A 402 44.14 -22.39 21.10
CA LYS A 402 43.61 -22.43 19.71
C LYS A 402 43.57 -21.06 19.03
N LEU A 403 43.30 -20.01 19.78
CA LEU A 403 43.10 -18.64 19.28
C LEU A 403 44.11 -17.68 19.93
N SER A 404 44.77 -16.87 19.14
CA SER A 404 45.59 -15.79 19.63
C SER A 404 44.71 -14.64 20.22
N GLN A 405 45.33 -13.70 20.93
CA GLN A 405 44.61 -12.54 21.48
C GLN A 405 44.01 -11.71 20.33
N GLU A 406 44.76 -11.50 19.27
CA GLU A 406 44.30 -10.73 18.09
C GLU A 406 43.10 -11.43 17.41
N GLU A 407 43.10 -12.76 17.33
CA GLU A 407 41.98 -13.52 16.79
C GLU A 407 40.74 -13.39 17.69
N ILE A 408 40.92 -13.46 19.02
CA ILE A 408 39.82 -13.27 19.97
C ILE A 408 39.27 -11.84 19.85
N ASP A 409 40.14 -10.82 19.77
CA ASP A 409 39.73 -9.42 19.62
C ASP A 409 38.87 -9.22 18.37
N GLU A 410 39.27 -9.80 17.22
CA GLU A 410 38.55 -9.70 15.97
C GLU A 410 37.20 -10.42 16.01
N LEU A 411 37.03 -11.46 16.84
CA LEU A 411 35.73 -12.14 16.99
C LEU A 411 34.64 -11.22 17.56
N PHE A 412 35.02 -10.17 18.31
CA PHE A 412 34.10 -9.20 18.90
C PHE A 412 33.95 -7.93 18.05
N ASN A 413 34.39 -7.95 16.80
CA ASN A 413 34.18 -6.88 15.86
C ASN A 413 32.79 -6.95 15.17
N PRO A 414 31.85 -6.01 15.39
CA PRO A 414 30.52 -6.03 14.81
C PRO A 414 30.53 -5.84 13.28
N ASP A 415 31.57 -5.20 12.71
CA ASP A 415 31.67 -4.95 11.26
C ASP A 415 31.73 -6.25 10.44
N TYR A 416 32.16 -7.35 11.08
CA TYR A 416 32.10 -8.68 10.44
C TYR A 416 30.72 -9.02 9.88
N TYR A 417 29.65 -8.62 10.55
CA TYR A 417 28.28 -8.92 10.18
C TYR A 417 27.77 -8.03 9.01
N ALA A 418 28.49 -6.97 8.71
CA ALA A 418 28.20 -6.08 7.59
C ALA A 418 28.96 -6.43 6.29
N LYS A 419 29.85 -7.42 6.31
CA LYS A 419 30.76 -7.74 5.19
C LYS A 419 30.06 -8.09 3.86
N ARG A 420 28.78 -8.44 3.86
CA ARG A 420 27.98 -8.79 2.68
C ARG A 420 26.88 -7.78 2.36
N VAL A 421 26.88 -6.65 3.04
CA VAL A 421 25.85 -5.61 2.84
C VAL A 421 25.89 -5.07 1.42
N ASP A 422 27.09 -4.84 0.86
CA ASP A 422 27.26 -4.33 -0.51
C ASP A 422 26.72 -5.33 -1.54
N ASP A 423 27.03 -6.61 -1.39
CA ASP A 423 26.55 -7.68 -2.27
C ASP A 423 24.99 -7.75 -2.30
N ILE A 424 24.37 -7.53 -1.13
CA ILE A 424 22.90 -7.55 -1.00
C ILE A 424 22.27 -6.31 -1.64
N PHE A 425 22.86 -5.13 -1.43
CA PHE A 425 22.40 -3.89 -2.06
C PHE A 425 22.52 -3.95 -3.58
N GLU A 426 23.64 -4.42 -4.12
CA GLU A 426 23.82 -4.62 -5.55
C GLU A 426 22.75 -5.57 -6.13
N ARG A 427 22.47 -6.70 -5.46
CA ARG A 427 21.40 -7.64 -5.86
C ARG A 427 20.03 -7.00 -5.95
N LEU A 428 19.73 -5.99 -5.12
CA LEU A 428 18.47 -5.26 -5.08
C LEU A 428 18.41 -4.08 -6.07
N GLY A 429 19.55 -3.70 -6.65
CA GLY A 429 19.69 -2.49 -7.46
C GLY A 429 19.63 -1.20 -6.63
N LEU A 430 20.14 -1.24 -5.39
CA LEU A 430 20.20 -0.13 -4.44
C LEU A 430 21.60 0.51 -4.38
#